data_0b1a244b5ba2b74dd40b60beb1ac7812
#
_entry.id   0b1a244b5ba2b74dd40b60beb1ac7812
#
_cell.length_a   1.000
_cell.length_b   1.000
_cell.length_c   1.000
_cell.angle_alpha   90.00
_cell.angle_beta   90.00
_cell.angle_gamma   90.00
#
_symmetry.space_group_name_H-M   'P 1'
#
loop_
_entity.id
_entity.type
_entity.pdbx_description
1 polymer ?
#
loop_
_entity_poly.entity_id
_entity_poly.type
_entity_poly.pdbx_seq_one_letter_code
_entity_poly.pdbx_strand_id
1 'polypeptide(L)'
;KALQKKGFIFPARIIAGNPTTRKDYDEGYLLIDKENNLFHMKQVVGRSFVRKIDIPEGIVINHIFLTEFKNRKILAFLTDKQNRLYVLLTKSYRLISLPVTQFDPTRQSISVIGNLFDWTINISDDNGDEYYAIDARDYGLLKRMESPNNTISLSEKIGGYIFPVRLTFTSLKDKWVKARFVSGSFN
;
A
#
# COMPACT_ATOMS: atom_id res chain seq x y z
N LYS A 1 13.33 -0.58 -28.32
CA LYS A 1 14.02 -1.83 -28.76
C LYS A 1 14.02 -2.92 -27.68
N ALA A 2 14.45 -2.67 -26.40
CA ALA A 2 14.53 -3.71 -25.37
C ALA A 2 13.14 -4.29 -25.00
N LEU A 3 12.14 -3.47 -24.79
CA LEU A 3 10.75 -3.89 -24.51
C LEU A 3 10.16 -4.70 -25.67
N GLN A 4 10.30 -4.25 -26.90
CA GLN A 4 9.80 -4.96 -28.09
C GLN A 4 10.41 -6.36 -28.25
N LYS A 5 11.73 -6.50 -27.98
CA LYS A 5 12.40 -7.80 -28.00
C LYS A 5 11.84 -8.79 -26.96
N LYS A 6 11.19 -8.30 -25.93
CA LYS A 6 10.55 -9.12 -24.87
C LYS A 6 9.05 -9.28 -25.07
N GLY A 7 8.51 -8.88 -26.23
CA GLY A 7 7.11 -9.06 -26.59
C GLY A 7 6.18 -7.98 -26.05
N PHE A 8 6.70 -6.82 -25.66
CA PHE A 8 5.87 -5.68 -25.24
C PHE A 8 5.12 -5.09 -26.42
N ILE A 9 3.81 -4.93 -26.29
CA ILE A 9 2.92 -4.41 -27.33
C ILE A 9 2.50 -2.97 -26.96
N PHE A 10 2.96 -2.01 -27.76
CA PHE A 10 2.64 -0.59 -27.56
C PHE A 10 1.20 -0.25 -27.97
N PRO A 11 0.59 0.81 -27.36
CA PRO A 11 1.13 1.66 -26.32
C PRO A 11 1.12 1.02 -24.93
N ALA A 12 1.93 1.56 -24.01
CA ALA A 12 1.82 1.24 -22.60
C ALA A 12 0.49 1.79 -22.04
N ARG A 13 -0.27 0.95 -21.35
CA ARG A 13 -1.50 1.34 -20.68
C ARG A 13 -1.23 1.94 -19.29
N ILE A 14 -0.26 1.36 -18.57
CA ILE A 14 0.16 1.82 -17.26
C ILE A 14 1.68 1.88 -17.23
N ILE A 15 2.21 2.94 -16.62
CA ILE A 15 3.64 3.11 -16.32
C ILE A 15 3.71 3.51 -14.85
N ALA A 16 4.28 2.66 -14.01
CA ALA A 16 4.47 2.92 -12.59
C ALA A 16 5.95 2.90 -12.25
N GLY A 17 6.43 3.94 -11.58
CA GLY A 17 7.79 4.08 -11.11
C GLY A 17 7.85 5.05 -9.94
N ASN A 18 9.00 5.09 -9.28
CA ASN A 18 9.26 6.04 -8.19
C ASN A 18 10.45 6.94 -8.59
N PRO A 19 10.21 8.09 -9.26
CA PRO A 19 11.26 8.92 -9.84
C PRO A 19 11.96 9.83 -8.82
N THR A 20 12.17 9.36 -7.58
CA THR A 20 12.89 10.12 -6.55
C THR A 20 14.36 9.71 -6.50
N THR A 21 15.23 10.67 -6.18
CA THR A 21 16.66 10.43 -5.91
C THR A 21 16.93 10.07 -4.44
N ARG A 22 15.92 10.21 -3.56
CA ARG A 22 16.04 9.96 -2.11
C ARG A 22 15.70 8.52 -1.74
N LYS A 23 16.29 7.56 -2.44
CA LYS A 23 16.06 6.13 -2.22
C LYS A 23 17.38 5.35 -2.23
N ASP A 24 17.43 4.28 -1.43
CA ASP A 24 18.64 3.46 -1.28
C ASP A 24 18.92 2.60 -2.53
N TYR A 25 17.92 2.34 -3.36
CA TYR A 25 18.01 1.54 -4.59
C TYR A 25 16.86 1.85 -5.54
N ASP A 26 17.00 1.47 -6.81
CA ASP A 26 16.03 1.74 -7.86
C ASP A 26 15.55 0.42 -8.49
N GLU A 27 14.25 0.13 -8.36
CA GLU A 27 13.61 -0.98 -9.06
C GLU A 27 13.05 -0.58 -10.44
N GLY A 28 13.28 0.67 -10.87
CA GLY A 28 12.89 1.14 -12.20
C GLY A 28 11.38 1.26 -12.35
N TYR A 29 10.82 0.54 -13.33
CA TYR A 29 9.41 0.72 -13.73
C TYR A 29 8.70 -0.61 -13.88
N LEU A 30 7.43 -0.65 -13.46
CA LEU A 30 6.46 -1.65 -13.86
C LEU A 30 5.56 -1.08 -14.96
N LEU A 31 5.34 -1.86 -16.01
CA LEU A 31 4.65 -1.43 -17.22
C LEU A 31 3.55 -2.43 -17.56
N ILE A 32 2.38 -1.95 -17.90
CA ILE A 32 1.32 -2.77 -18.51
C ILE A 32 1.22 -2.38 -19.98
N ASP A 33 1.30 -3.34 -20.86
CA ASP A 33 1.14 -3.14 -22.29
C ASP A 33 -0.34 -3.08 -22.73
N LYS A 34 -0.57 -2.91 -24.04
CA LYS A 34 -1.91 -2.84 -24.63
C LYS A 34 -2.74 -4.11 -24.39
N GLU A 35 -2.10 -5.27 -24.26
CA GLU A 35 -2.76 -6.57 -24.05
C GLU A 35 -2.78 -7.02 -22.58
N ASN A 36 -2.55 -6.09 -21.65
CA ASN A 36 -2.51 -6.32 -20.19
C ASN A 36 -1.38 -7.23 -19.71
N ASN A 37 -0.29 -7.39 -20.48
CA ASN A 37 0.89 -8.07 -19.99
C ASN A 37 1.69 -7.14 -19.08
N LEU A 38 2.14 -7.66 -17.94
CA LEU A 38 2.97 -6.94 -16.98
C LEU A 38 4.46 -7.14 -17.28
N PHE A 39 5.21 -6.04 -17.27
CA PHE A 39 6.65 -6.05 -17.47
C PHE A 39 7.35 -5.28 -16.37
N HIS A 40 8.49 -5.77 -15.96
CA HIS A 40 9.44 -5.05 -15.11
C HIS A 40 10.61 -4.58 -15.97
N MET A 41 10.90 -3.28 -15.91
CA MET A 41 12.01 -2.66 -16.63
C MET A 41 12.87 -1.84 -15.68
N LYS A 42 14.16 -2.15 -15.62
CA LYS A 42 15.14 -1.36 -14.87
C LYS A 42 16.49 -1.30 -15.58
N GLN A 43 17.37 -0.46 -15.08
CA GLN A 43 18.76 -0.42 -15.52
C GLN A 43 19.64 -1.14 -14.50
N VAL A 44 20.49 -2.04 -14.97
CA VAL A 44 21.44 -2.79 -14.15
C VAL A 44 22.83 -2.59 -14.74
N VAL A 45 23.69 -1.87 -14.03
CA VAL A 45 25.07 -1.55 -14.47
C VAL A 45 25.10 -1.04 -15.91
N GLY A 46 24.27 -0.03 -16.21
CA GLY A 46 24.17 0.59 -17.53
C GLY A 46 23.44 -0.25 -18.61
N ARG A 47 23.00 -1.46 -18.29
CA ARG A 47 22.30 -2.35 -19.23
C ARG A 47 20.80 -2.38 -18.93
N SER A 48 19.99 -2.38 -19.99
CA SER A 48 18.52 -2.51 -19.84
C SER A 48 18.16 -3.94 -19.41
N PHE A 49 17.52 -4.06 -18.26
CA PHE A 49 16.86 -5.28 -17.82
C PHE A 49 15.37 -5.15 -18.12
N VAL A 50 14.80 -6.13 -18.82
CA VAL A 50 13.36 -6.21 -19.10
C VAL A 50 12.91 -7.65 -18.89
N ARG A 51 11.86 -7.83 -18.07
CA ARG A 51 11.26 -9.13 -17.80
C ARG A 51 9.75 -9.04 -17.90
N LYS A 52 9.13 -9.96 -18.66
CA LYS A 52 7.69 -10.21 -18.62
C LYS A 52 7.38 -10.94 -17.32
N ILE A 53 6.31 -10.53 -16.65
CA ILE A 53 5.84 -11.14 -15.39
C ILE A 53 4.54 -11.89 -15.71
N ASP A 54 4.49 -13.17 -15.34
CA ASP A 54 3.31 -13.98 -15.53
C ASP A 54 2.24 -13.61 -14.51
N ILE A 55 1.08 -13.20 -14.99
CA ILE A 55 -0.10 -12.91 -14.20
C ILE A 55 -1.07 -14.08 -14.37
N PRO A 56 -1.67 -14.61 -13.29
CA PRO A 56 -2.70 -15.64 -13.38
C PRO A 56 -3.86 -15.21 -14.28
N GLU A 57 -4.45 -16.17 -15.00
CA GLU A 57 -5.59 -15.92 -15.87
C GLU A 57 -6.76 -15.29 -15.10
N GLY A 58 -7.47 -14.39 -15.76
CA GLY A 58 -8.61 -13.67 -15.18
C GLY A 58 -8.24 -12.46 -14.30
N ILE A 59 -6.97 -12.16 -14.08
CA ILE A 59 -6.53 -10.95 -13.37
C ILE A 59 -6.14 -9.88 -14.39
N VAL A 60 -6.85 -8.75 -14.36
CA VAL A 60 -6.54 -7.57 -15.18
C VAL A 60 -6.14 -6.44 -14.26
N ILE A 61 -4.85 -6.13 -14.22
CA ILE A 61 -4.29 -5.10 -13.34
C ILE A 61 -4.83 -3.72 -13.74
N ASN A 62 -5.30 -2.96 -12.74
CA ASN A 62 -5.86 -1.64 -12.91
C ASN A 62 -4.96 -0.53 -12.34
N HIS A 63 -4.33 -0.75 -11.18
CA HIS A 63 -3.39 0.19 -10.57
C HIS A 63 -2.13 -0.55 -10.11
N ILE A 64 -1.01 0.17 -10.10
CA ILE A 64 0.30 -0.32 -9.64
C ILE A 64 0.92 0.73 -8.72
N PHE A 65 1.32 0.32 -7.53
CA PHE A 65 2.01 1.12 -6.54
C PHE A 65 3.38 0.50 -6.30
N LEU A 66 4.39 1.00 -7.02
CA LEU A 66 5.77 0.53 -6.86
C LEU A 66 6.28 0.88 -5.47
N THR A 67 6.91 -0.08 -4.80
CA THR A 67 7.48 0.08 -3.47
C THR A 67 8.96 -0.24 -3.46
N GLU A 68 9.73 0.50 -2.66
CA GLU A 68 11.18 0.31 -2.51
C GLU A 68 11.52 0.19 -1.02
N PHE A 69 10.93 -0.83 -0.37
CA PHE A 69 11.19 -1.12 1.03
C PHE A 69 12.61 -1.67 1.22
N LYS A 70 13.29 -1.25 2.29
CA LYS A 70 14.68 -1.65 2.61
C LYS A 70 14.92 -3.15 2.61
N ASN A 71 13.92 -3.96 2.96
CA ASN A 71 14.01 -5.43 2.97
C ASN A 71 14.00 -6.06 1.57
N ARG A 72 13.67 -5.28 0.52
CA ARG A 72 13.61 -5.69 -0.90
C ARG A 72 12.79 -6.96 -1.18
N LYS A 73 11.80 -7.26 -0.33
CA LYS A 73 10.95 -8.45 -0.52
C LYS A 73 9.79 -8.18 -1.47
N ILE A 74 9.26 -6.96 -1.43
CA ILE A 74 8.09 -6.53 -2.20
C ILE A 74 8.53 -5.55 -3.28
N LEU A 75 8.01 -5.76 -4.47
CA LEU A 75 8.24 -4.89 -5.61
C LEU A 75 7.11 -3.86 -5.77
N ALA A 76 5.86 -4.29 -5.60
CA ALA A 76 4.71 -3.41 -5.73
C ALA A 76 3.48 -3.97 -5.02
N PHE A 77 2.53 -3.08 -4.72
CA PHE A 77 1.12 -3.43 -4.52
C PHE A 77 0.37 -3.16 -5.83
N LEU A 78 -0.62 -3.99 -6.14
CA LEU A 78 -1.43 -3.86 -7.35
C LEU A 78 -2.90 -4.03 -7.03
N THR A 79 -3.76 -3.36 -7.79
CA THR A 79 -5.19 -3.67 -7.77
C THR A 79 -5.63 -4.16 -9.15
N ASP A 80 -6.63 -5.04 -9.19
CA ASP A 80 -7.27 -5.46 -10.43
C ASP A 80 -8.56 -4.66 -10.69
N LYS A 81 -9.25 -4.99 -11.78
CA LYS A 81 -10.54 -4.38 -12.14
C LYS A 81 -11.65 -4.64 -11.12
N GLN A 82 -11.52 -5.65 -10.27
CA GLN A 82 -12.44 -5.97 -9.20
C GLN A 82 -12.02 -5.34 -7.87
N ASN A 83 -11.03 -4.44 -7.88
CA ASN A 83 -10.48 -3.77 -6.70
C ASN A 83 -9.88 -4.73 -5.66
N ARG A 84 -9.51 -5.96 -6.05
CA ARG A 84 -8.78 -6.88 -5.19
C ARG A 84 -7.33 -6.42 -5.09
N LEU A 85 -6.80 -6.44 -3.87
CA LEU A 85 -5.43 -6.01 -3.59
C LEU A 85 -4.45 -7.19 -3.65
N TYR A 86 -3.34 -6.97 -4.31
CA TYR A 86 -2.27 -7.95 -4.48
C TYR A 86 -0.92 -7.39 -4.07
N VAL A 87 -0.03 -8.27 -3.63
CA VAL A 87 1.39 -7.98 -3.46
C VAL A 87 2.20 -8.72 -4.52
N LEU A 88 3.14 -8.03 -5.16
CA LEU A 88 4.11 -8.58 -6.09
C LEU A 88 5.47 -8.71 -5.42
N LEU A 89 6.01 -9.93 -5.36
CA LEU A 89 7.30 -10.20 -4.74
C LEU A 89 8.47 -9.87 -5.68
N THR A 90 9.55 -9.29 -5.15
CA THR A 90 10.69 -8.82 -5.96
C THR A 90 11.46 -9.96 -6.64
N LYS A 91 11.83 -11.00 -5.90
CA LYS A 91 12.70 -12.04 -6.44
C LYS A 91 11.99 -13.09 -7.29
N SER A 92 10.85 -13.56 -6.81
CA SER A 92 10.07 -14.61 -7.46
C SER A 92 9.10 -14.09 -8.51
N TYR A 93 8.75 -12.81 -8.47
CA TYR A 93 7.68 -12.19 -9.26
C TYR A 93 6.32 -12.88 -9.07
N ARG A 94 6.13 -13.55 -7.92
CA ARG A 94 4.83 -14.13 -7.57
C ARG A 94 3.86 -13.01 -7.19
N LEU A 95 2.68 -13.07 -7.77
CA LEU A 95 1.54 -12.25 -7.41
C LEU A 95 0.72 -13.00 -6.34
N ILE A 96 0.50 -12.38 -5.19
CA ILE A 96 -0.23 -12.96 -4.06
C ILE A 96 -1.39 -12.05 -3.72
N SER A 97 -2.61 -12.60 -3.68
CA SER A 97 -3.80 -11.86 -3.24
C SER A 97 -3.74 -11.63 -1.74
N LEU A 98 -4.01 -10.40 -1.31
CA LEU A 98 -4.13 -10.07 0.10
C LEU A 98 -5.58 -10.25 0.55
N PRO A 99 -5.80 -10.85 1.74
CA PRO A 99 -7.13 -11.12 2.28
C PRO A 99 -7.73 -9.88 2.96
N VAL A 100 -7.85 -8.80 2.19
CA VAL A 100 -8.48 -7.54 2.61
C VAL A 100 -9.75 -7.32 1.79
N THR A 101 -10.61 -6.40 2.22
CA THR A 101 -11.75 -5.97 1.40
C THR A 101 -11.28 -5.34 0.09
N GLN A 102 -12.21 -5.16 -0.84
CA GLN A 102 -11.93 -4.46 -2.09
C GLN A 102 -11.40 -3.05 -1.78
N PHE A 103 -10.29 -2.70 -2.38
CA PHE A 103 -9.63 -1.41 -2.22
C PHE A 103 -9.73 -0.61 -3.53
N ASP A 104 -10.54 0.45 -3.51
CA ASP A 104 -10.66 1.39 -4.62
C ASP A 104 -9.74 2.60 -4.39
N PRO A 105 -8.61 2.70 -5.10
CA PRO A 105 -7.66 3.80 -4.92
C PRO A 105 -8.21 5.18 -5.29
N THR A 106 -9.38 5.25 -5.93
CA THR A 106 -10.02 6.53 -6.29
C THR A 106 -10.86 7.12 -5.17
N ARG A 107 -11.25 6.30 -4.19
CA ARG A 107 -12.15 6.68 -3.08
C ARG A 107 -11.57 6.42 -1.71
N GLN A 108 -10.62 5.50 -1.61
CA GLN A 108 -10.08 5.02 -0.36
C GLN A 108 -8.58 5.33 -0.27
N SER A 109 -8.11 5.56 0.92
CA SER A 109 -6.67 5.59 1.22
C SER A 109 -6.21 4.28 1.85
N ILE A 110 -4.96 3.93 1.62
CA ILE A 110 -4.35 2.75 2.22
C ILE A 110 -3.04 3.12 2.93
N SER A 111 -2.85 2.56 4.11
CA SER A 111 -1.59 2.62 4.84
C SER A 111 -1.14 1.22 5.20
N VAL A 112 0.12 0.91 4.96
CA VAL A 112 0.72 -0.37 5.29
C VAL A 112 1.89 -0.14 6.22
N ILE A 113 1.79 -0.64 7.45
CA ILE A 113 2.85 -0.58 8.46
C ILE A 113 3.17 -2.00 8.88
N GLY A 114 4.45 -2.37 8.84
CA GLY A 114 4.79 -3.73 9.19
C GLY A 114 6.27 -3.94 9.46
N ASN A 115 6.55 -5.14 9.94
CA ASN A 115 7.88 -5.65 10.23
C ASN A 115 8.12 -6.97 9.46
N LEU A 116 9.05 -7.80 9.93
CA LEU A 116 9.37 -9.09 9.30
C LEU A 116 8.35 -10.20 9.60
N PHE A 117 7.46 -9.99 10.58
CA PHE A 117 6.55 -11.01 11.11
C PHE A 117 5.11 -10.71 10.74
N ASP A 118 4.68 -9.46 10.84
CA ASP A 118 3.31 -9.03 10.65
C ASP A 118 3.20 -7.64 10.02
N TRP A 119 2.10 -7.41 9.31
CA TRP A 119 1.72 -6.13 8.75
C TRP A 119 0.36 -5.72 9.28
N THR A 120 0.20 -4.43 9.51
CA THR A 120 -1.10 -3.79 9.68
C THR A 120 -1.41 -3.01 8.42
N ILE A 121 -2.48 -3.39 7.75
CA ILE A 121 -3.05 -2.65 6.62
C ILE A 121 -4.26 -1.91 7.14
N ASN A 122 -4.28 -0.60 6.97
CA ASN A 122 -5.43 0.24 7.20
C ASN A 122 -5.99 0.67 5.84
N ILE A 123 -7.27 0.46 5.63
CA ILE A 123 -8.05 0.99 4.50
C ILE A 123 -9.08 1.96 5.09
N SER A 124 -9.05 3.21 4.63
CA SER A 124 -9.82 4.31 5.18
C SER A 124 -10.62 4.99 4.07
N ASP A 125 -11.89 5.28 4.35
CA ASP A 125 -12.77 6.08 3.51
C ASP A 125 -13.69 6.98 4.36
N ASP A 126 -14.65 7.66 3.72
CA ASP A 126 -15.60 8.55 4.40
C ASP A 126 -16.52 7.81 5.40
N ASN A 127 -16.62 6.47 5.30
CA ASN A 127 -17.48 5.66 6.15
C ASN A 127 -16.76 5.11 7.39
N GLY A 128 -15.41 5.12 7.38
CA GLY A 128 -14.61 4.67 8.51
C GLY A 128 -13.31 3.98 8.12
N ASP A 129 -12.69 3.36 9.11
CA ASP A 129 -11.40 2.69 8.98
C ASP A 129 -11.54 1.19 9.18
N GLU A 130 -10.95 0.42 8.29
CA GLU A 130 -10.78 -1.02 8.41
C GLU A 130 -9.31 -1.37 8.61
N TYR A 131 -9.04 -2.22 9.58
CA TYR A 131 -7.69 -2.67 9.92
C TYR A 131 -7.55 -4.17 9.72
N TYR A 132 -6.48 -4.57 9.06
CA TYR A 132 -6.14 -5.97 8.78
C TYR A 132 -4.75 -6.26 9.32
N ALA A 133 -4.63 -7.24 10.21
CA ALA A 133 -3.35 -7.81 10.59
C ALA A 133 -3.06 -9.01 9.68
N ILE A 134 -1.91 -8.99 9.00
CA ILE A 134 -1.49 -9.98 8.00
C ILE A 134 -0.13 -10.55 8.38
N ASP A 135 0.04 -11.87 8.34
CA ASP A 135 1.34 -12.51 8.53
C ASP A 135 2.26 -12.16 7.35
N ALA A 136 3.45 -11.64 7.63
CA ALA A 136 4.41 -11.20 6.60
C ALA A 136 5.14 -12.36 5.90
N ARG A 137 4.95 -13.62 6.33
CA ARG A 137 5.62 -14.80 5.76
C ARG A 137 4.79 -15.46 4.68
N ASP A 138 3.48 -15.65 4.91
CA ASP A 138 2.57 -16.32 4.00
C ASP A 138 1.45 -15.41 3.45
N TYR A 139 1.35 -14.17 3.98
CA TYR A 139 0.35 -13.16 3.64
C TYR A 139 -1.08 -13.56 4.02
N GLY A 140 -1.21 -14.46 4.99
CA GLY A 140 -2.50 -14.88 5.56
C GLY A 140 -3.09 -13.83 6.50
N LEU A 141 -4.42 -13.80 6.59
CA LEU A 141 -5.13 -12.94 7.53
C LEU A 141 -4.98 -13.46 8.96
N LEU A 142 -4.43 -12.64 9.85
CA LEU A 142 -4.37 -12.92 11.29
C LEU A 142 -5.61 -12.38 12.00
N LYS A 143 -6.01 -11.14 11.68
CA LYS A 143 -7.15 -10.48 12.32
C LYS A 143 -7.69 -9.35 11.44
N ARG A 144 -9.01 -9.17 11.46
CA ARG A 144 -9.70 -7.98 10.94
C ARG A 144 -10.36 -7.23 12.09
N MET A 145 -10.27 -5.91 12.05
CA MET A 145 -10.97 -5.01 12.97
C MET A 145 -11.59 -3.89 12.16
N GLU A 146 -12.82 -3.59 12.44
CA GLU A 146 -13.51 -2.40 11.95
C GLU A 146 -13.46 -1.37 13.08
N SER A 147 -13.04 -0.15 12.77
CA SER A 147 -13.26 0.95 13.71
C SER A 147 -14.76 1.19 13.76
N PRO A 148 -15.39 1.18 14.94
CA PRO A 148 -16.78 1.60 15.01
C PRO A 148 -16.86 2.98 14.39
N ASN A 149 -17.83 3.18 13.49
CA ASN A 149 -18.11 4.49 12.89
C ASN A 149 -17.98 5.53 13.99
N ASN A 150 -17.03 6.45 13.82
CA ASN A 150 -16.84 7.59 14.72
C ASN A 150 -18.02 8.56 14.58
N THR A 151 -19.22 8.09 14.88
CA THR A 151 -20.26 8.96 15.39
C THR A 151 -19.78 9.37 16.77
N ILE A 152 -18.93 10.42 16.79
CA ILE A 152 -18.50 11.06 18.03
C ILE A 152 -19.78 11.23 18.85
N SER A 153 -19.92 10.46 19.93
CA SER A 153 -21.13 10.50 20.73
C SER A 153 -21.33 11.94 21.21
N LEU A 154 -22.58 12.34 21.43
CA LEU A 154 -22.85 13.68 21.92
C LEU A 154 -22.10 14.00 23.21
N SER A 155 -21.87 12.98 24.04
CA SER A 155 -21.03 13.04 25.25
C SER A 155 -19.55 13.27 24.96
N GLU A 156 -18.98 12.68 23.88
CA GLU A 156 -17.59 12.94 23.47
C GLU A 156 -17.43 14.34 22.87
N LYS A 157 -18.41 14.83 22.10
CA LYS A 157 -18.43 16.21 21.61
C LYS A 157 -18.47 17.20 22.79
N ILE A 158 -19.35 16.97 23.77
CA ILE A 158 -19.44 17.79 24.97
C ILE A 158 -18.18 17.69 25.81
N GLY A 159 -17.63 16.46 25.98
CA GLY A 159 -16.36 16.22 26.66
C GLY A 159 -15.17 16.94 26.02
N GLY A 160 -15.09 16.98 24.69
CA GLY A 160 -14.09 17.73 23.94
C GLY A 160 -14.19 19.25 24.11
N TYR A 161 -15.40 19.78 24.28
CA TYR A 161 -15.62 21.20 24.59
C TYR A 161 -15.25 21.58 26.02
N ILE A 162 -15.52 20.69 26.99
CA ILE A 162 -15.24 20.94 28.41
C ILE A 162 -13.76 20.67 28.72
N PHE A 163 -13.18 19.65 28.09
CA PHE A 163 -11.78 19.24 28.26
C PHE A 163 -11.04 19.25 26.91
N PRO A 164 -10.67 20.44 26.39
CA PRO A 164 -10.03 20.55 25.07
C PRO A 164 -8.61 20.00 25.02
N VAL A 165 -8.08 19.54 26.14
CA VAL A 165 -6.71 19.02 26.26
C VAL A 165 -6.71 17.56 26.65
N ARG A 166 -6.04 16.73 25.84
CA ARG A 166 -5.77 15.33 26.13
C ARG A 166 -4.32 15.15 26.57
N LEU A 167 -4.12 14.47 27.68
CA LEU A 167 -2.78 14.08 28.13
C LEU A 167 -2.40 12.76 27.46
N THR A 168 -1.28 12.72 26.77
CA THR A 168 -0.77 11.52 26.11
C THR A 168 0.67 11.25 26.47
N PHE A 169 1.02 9.95 26.61
CA PHE A 169 2.39 9.48 26.69
C PHE A 169 2.82 9.05 25.27
N THR A 170 3.98 9.51 24.84
CA THR A 170 4.48 9.25 23.48
C THR A 170 5.37 7.99 23.41
N SER A 171 5.90 7.54 24.55
CA SER A 171 6.72 6.32 24.66
C SER A 171 6.75 5.84 26.10
N LEU A 172 6.93 4.54 26.31
CA LEU A 172 7.17 3.94 27.64
C LEU A 172 8.45 4.46 28.30
N LYS A 173 9.39 5.01 27.50
CA LYS A 173 10.63 5.62 28.00
C LYS A 173 10.52 7.12 28.20
N ASP A 174 9.46 7.76 27.71
CA ASP A 174 9.22 9.18 27.91
C ASP A 174 8.71 9.44 29.33
N LYS A 175 9.52 10.12 30.12
CA LYS A 175 9.13 10.58 31.47
C LYS A 175 8.20 11.80 31.44
N TRP A 176 7.89 12.33 30.26
CA TRP A 176 7.14 13.55 30.10
C TRP A 176 5.76 13.28 29.50
N VAL A 177 4.74 13.83 30.19
CA VAL A 177 3.37 13.86 29.68
C VAL A 177 3.22 15.03 28.71
N LYS A 178 2.76 14.77 27.50
CA LYS A 178 2.50 15.81 26.50
C LYS A 178 1.01 16.13 26.47
N ALA A 179 0.67 17.40 26.63
CA ALA A 179 -0.67 17.91 26.41
C ALA A 179 -0.89 18.10 24.91
N ARG A 180 -2.01 17.60 24.39
CA ARG A 180 -2.44 17.80 23.00
C ARG A 180 -3.88 18.31 22.99
N PHE A 181 -4.15 19.29 22.13
CA PHE A 181 -5.50 19.74 21.89
C PHE A 181 -6.30 18.69 21.11
N VAL A 182 -7.55 18.51 21.48
CA VAL A 182 -8.48 17.63 20.74
C VAL A 182 -8.87 18.38 19.46
N SER A 183 -8.70 17.75 18.29
CA SER A 183 -9.10 18.33 17.01
C SER A 183 -10.60 18.65 17.02
N GLY A 184 -10.97 19.86 16.64
CA GLY A 184 -12.37 20.34 16.60
C GLY A 184 -12.82 21.15 17.81
N SER A 185 -11.97 21.33 18.82
CA SER A 185 -12.30 22.19 19.98
C SER A 185 -12.09 23.70 19.74
N PHE A 186 -11.53 24.08 18.60
CA PHE A 186 -11.38 25.47 18.17
C PHE A 186 -11.75 25.57 16.68
N ASN A 187 -12.98 25.96 16.41
CA ASN A 187 -13.44 26.60 15.19
C ASN A 187 -14.01 27.96 15.57
#